data_0323279829070a1c8c6450917ebcc883
#
_entry.id   0323279829070a1c8c6450917ebcc883
#
_cell.length_a   1.000
_cell.length_b   1.000
_cell.length_c   1.000
_cell.angle_alpha   90.00
_cell.angle_beta   90.00
_cell.angle_gamma   90.00
#
_symmetry.space_group_name_H-M   'P 1'
#
loop_
_entity.id
_entity.type
_entity.pdbx_description
1 polymer ?
#
loop_
_entity_poly.entity_id
_entity_poly.type
_entity_poly.pdbx_seq_one_letter_code
_entity_poly.pdbx_strand_id
1 'polypeptide(L)'
;RGLGDVYKRQLKARGVGIIFVTHFLDQVYEVCDKITVMRDGSLVGEYAIKDLPRVQLVSKMLGKELDDLSDIKGEQPTEQKTENGAPLFETKDLCSDAGIKPFDFYIKKGEVNGFTGLLGSGRSECVRAIFGADRVIGGTVKKNGKQVKINKPLDAMRCGIGYLPEDRKRDGIVGDLSVRENIILALQVLRGFFHPISKAEANKFADEYIKLLDIKTASAETPIKSLSGGNQQKVILARWLLTHPEYLILDEPTRGIDVGTKVDIQKLVLKLASEGMSVTFISSETDEMLRTCSRLVVMRDRKVVGELSGEDLTQTKIMSTIAGGESKHE
;
A
#
# COMPACT_ATOMS: atom_id res chain seq x y z
N ARG A 1 16.08 -8.70 -12.48
CA ARG A 1 16.81 -7.68 -11.70
C ARG A 1 18.35 -7.81 -11.82
N GLY A 2 18.95 -9.03 -11.82
CA GLY A 2 20.41 -9.21 -11.80
C GLY A 2 21.21 -8.84 -13.08
N LEU A 3 20.61 -8.92 -14.27
CA LEU A 3 21.34 -8.67 -15.53
C LEU A 3 21.79 -7.21 -15.70
N GLY A 4 20.97 -6.23 -15.28
CA GLY A 4 21.31 -4.81 -15.37
C GLY A 4 22.46 -4.42 -14.44
N ASP A 5 22.53 -5.00 -13.27
CA ASP A 5 23.56 -4.69 -12.26
C ASP A 5 24.91 -5.35 -12.63
N VAL A 6 24.88 -6.56 -13.19
CA VAL A 6 26.05 -7.22 -13.77
C VAL A 6 26.63 -6.38 -14.92
N TYR A 7 25.78 -5.86 -15.79
CA TYR A 7 26.21 -5.02 -16.92
C TYR A 7 26.84 -3.70 -16.46
N LYS A 8 26.26 -3.03 -15.47
CA LYS A 8 26.83 -1.80 -14.87
C LYS A 8 28.23 -2.07 -14.29
N ARG A 9 28.42 -3.17 -13.56
CA ARG A 9 29.73 -3.57 -13.01
C ARG A 9 30.76 -3.85 -14.11
N GLN A 10 30.36 -4.48 -15.20
CA GLN A 10 31.25 -4.74 -16.35
C GLN A 10 31.67 -3.44 -17.03
N LEU A 11 30.76 -2.49 -17.24
CA LEU A 11 31.08 -1.18 -17.82
C LEU A 11 32.03 -0.39 -16.91
N LYS A 12 31.79 -0.41 -15.61
CA LYS A 12 32.68 0.20 -14.61
C LYS A 12 34.09 -0.39 -14.66
N ALA A 13 34.21 -1.72 -14.75
CA ALA A 13 35.50 -2.40 -14.88
C ALA A 13 36.26 -2.01 -16.14
N ARG A 14 35.56 -1.54 -17.19
CA ARG A 14 36.13 -1.00 -18.44
C ARG A 14 36.47 0.49 -18.36
N GLY A 15 36.38 1.13 -17.19
CA GLY A 15 36.66 2.55 -16.97
C GLY A 15 35.55 3.52 -17.38
N VAL A 16 34.34 3.02 -17.62
CA VAL A 16 33.19 3.89 -17.94
C VAL A 16 32.64 4.53 -16.67
N GLY A 17 32.56 5.87 -16.65
CA GLY A 17 31.84 6.62 -15.61
C GLY A 17 30.33 6.47 -15.80
N ILE A 18 29.63 6.10 -14.74
CA ILE A 18 28.16 5.87 -14.77
C ILE A 18 27.48 6.79 -13.74
N ILE A 19 26.52 7.60 -14.20
CA ILE A 19 25.59 8.33 -13.32
C ILE A 19 24.31 7.50 -13.27
N PHE A 20 23.93 7.08 -12.05
CA PHE A 20 22.75 6.28 -11.81
C PHE A 20 21.76 7.03 -10.89
N VAL A 21 20.64 7.49 -11.48
CA VAL A 21 19.60 8.20 -10.75
C VAL A 21 18.51 7.20 -10.38
N THR A 22 18.30 7.01 -9.09
CA THR A 22 17.32 6.04 -8.58
C THR A 22 16.88 6.40 -7.16
N HIS A 23 15.73 5.88 -6.75
CA HIS A 23 15.27 5.89 -5.37
C HIS A 23 15.30 4.47 -4.74
N PHE A 24 15.77 3.48 -5.48
CA PHE A 24 15.93 2.10 -4.98
C PHE A 24 17.27 1.96 -4.25
N LEU A 25 17.24 2.11 -2.93
CA LEU A 25 18.44 2.14 -2.10
C LEU A 25 19.28 0.87 -2.20
N ASP A 26 18.66 -0.32 -2.30
CA ASP A 26 19.37 -1.58 -2.45
C ASP A 26 20.32 -1.56 -3.65
N GLN A 27 19.85 -1.07 -4.79
CA GLN A 27 20.66 -0.95 -6.00
C GLN A 27 21.80 0.05 -5.82
N VAL A 28 21.55 1.14 -5.08
CA VAL A 28 22.60 2.14 -4.79
C VAL A 28 23.73 1.50 -4.01
N TYR A 29 23.42 0.80 -2.93
CA TYR A 29 24.44 0.12 -2.09
C TYR A 29 25.13 -1.03 -2.81
N GLU A 30 24.49 -1.65 -3.79
CA GLU A 30 25.04 -2.77 -4.53
C GLU A 30 26.02 -2.36 -5.64
N VAL A 31 25.77 -1.24 -6.35
CA VAL A 31 26.50 -0.93 -7.60
C VAL A 31 27.24 0.41 -7.58
N CYS A 32 26.95 1.34 -6.66
CA CYS A 32 27.56 2.66 -6.64
C CYS A 32 28.78 2.73 -5.71
N ASP A 33 29.69 3.67 -5.97
CA ASP A 33 30.85 3.98 -5.10
C ASP A 33 30.56 5.19 -4.22
N LYS A 34 29.85 6.17 -4.81
CA LYS A 34 29.46 7.43 -4.18
C LYS A 34 27.98 7.67 -4.32
N ILE A 35 27.41 8.37 -3.36
CA ILE A 35 26.03 8.88 -3.39
C ILE A 35 26.06 10.40 -3.33
N THR A 36 25.36 11.04 -4.27
CA THR A 36 25.00 12.44 -4.21
C THR A 36 23.53 12.52 -3.78
N VAL A 37 23.28 13.08 -2.60
CA VAL A 37 21.92 13.23 -2.07
C VAL A 37 21.39 14.59 -2.47
N MET A 38 20.23 14.59 -3.11
CA MET A 38 19.48 15.80 -3.48
C MET A 38 18.11 15.79 -2.82
N ARG A 39 17.63 16.96 -2.40
CA ARG A 39 16.30 17.15 -1.82
C ARG A 39 15.72 18.49 -2.27
N ASP A 40 14.50 18.49 -2.77
CA ASP A 40 13.78 19.69 -3.22
C ASP A 40 14.60 20.55 -4.20
N GLY A 41 15.32 19.89 -5.10
CA GLY A 41 16.19 20.54 -6.09
C GLY A 41 17.54 21.06 -5.55
N SER A 42 17.82 20.87 -4.27
CA SER A 42 19.06 21.32 -3.60
C SER A 42 20.00 20.17 -3.28
N LEU A 43 21.30 20.40 -3.37
CA LEU A 43 22.34 19.43 -2.96
C LEU A 43 22.37 19.34 -1.43
N VAL A 44 22.16 18.16 -0.88
CA VAL A 44 22.32 17.88 0.55
C VAL A 44 23.75 17.46 0.89
N GLY A 45 24.41 16.72 0.01
CA GLY A 45 25.81 16.34 0.17
C GLY A 45 26.23 15.15 -0.70
N GLU A 46 27.52 14.88 -0.72
CA GLU A 46 28.15 13.72 -1.36
C GLU A 46 28.82 12.84 -0.32
N TYR A 47 28.67 11.55 -0.46
CA TYR A 47 29.15 10.56 0.51
C TYR A 47 29.71 9.33 -0.22
N ALA A 48 30.77 8.73 0.31
CA ALA A 48 31.15 7.39 -0.10
C ALA A 48 30.14 6.38 0.45
N ILE A 49 29.77 5.38 -0.34
CA ILE A 49 28.80 4.33 0.05
C ILE A 49 29.15 3.69 1.39
N LYS A 50 30.43 3.37 1.59
CA LYS A 50 30.91 2.71 2.80
C LYS A 50 30.76 3.55 4.07
N ASP A 51 30.68 4.87 3.94
CA ASP A 51 30.69 5.82 5.04
C ASP A 51 29.27 6.33 5.40
N LEU A 52 28.25 5.95 4.61
CA LEU A 52 26.88 6.39 4.82
C LEU A 52 25.93 5.19 5.04
N PRO A 53 25.65 4.82 6.29
CA PRO A 53 24.65 3.79 6.61
C PRO A 53 23.29 4.11 6.03
N ARG A 54 22.53 3.07 5.62
CA ARG A 54 21.21 3.21 4.95
C ARG A 54 20.23 4.11 5.71
N VAL A 55 20.18 3.99 7.03
CA VAL A 55 19.29 4.79 7.88
C VAL A 55 19.66 6.27 7.82
N GLN A 56 20.95 6.60 7.83
CA GLN A 56 21.42 7.98 7.70
C GLN A 56 21.16 8.54 6.29
N LEU A 57 21.27 7.72 5.24
CA LEU A 57 20.91 8.14 3.88
C LEU A 57 19.42 8.53 3.83
N VAL A 58 18.54 7.70 4.38
CA VAL A 58 17.10 8.00 4.44
C VAL A 58 16.84 9.29 5.22
N SER A 59 17.45 9.46 6.40
CA SER A 59 17.35 10.69 7.19
C SER A 59 17.75 11.94 6.38
N LYS A 60 18.88 11.89 5.66
CA LYS A 60 19.34 12.99 4.81
C LYS A 60 18.40 13.28 3.63
N MET A 61 17.83 12.24 3.01
CA MET A 61 16.84 12.39 1.94
C MET A 61 15.55 13.02 2.46
N LEU A 62 15.10 12.65 3.65
CA LEU A 62 13.87 13.16 4.27
C LEU A 62 14.05 14.53 4.95
N GLY A 63 15.27 14.88 5.36
CA GLY A 63 15.55 16.07 6.15
C GLY A 63 14.98 16.01 7.57
N LYS A 64 14.74 14.81 8.07
CA LYS A 64 14.24 14.54 9.42
C LYS A 64 15.33 13.86 10.24
N GLU A 65 15.36 14.08 11.53
CA GLU A 65 16.30 13.40 12.41
C GLU A 65 15.96 11.91 12.57
N LEU A 66 16.93 11.10 13.00
CA LEU A 66 16.79 9.66 13.12
C LEU A 66 15.66 9.23 14.09
N ASP A 67 15.37 10.08 15.08
CA ASP A 67 14.31 9.84 16.07
C ASP A 67 12.91 9.81 15.45
N ASP A 68 12.64 10.63 14.45
CA ASP A 68 11.38 10.61 13.68
C ASP A 68 11.15 9.31 12.88
N LEU A 69 12.22 8.55 12.60
CA LEU A 69 12.16 7.26 11.91
C LEU A 69 12.06 6.09 12.88
N SER A 70 12.55 6.25 14.13
CA SER A 70 12.41 5.28 15.20
C SER A 70 10.97 5.25 15.74
N ASP A 71 10.25 6.36 15.68
CA ASP A 71 8.85 6.45 16.10
C ASP A 71 7.91 5.56 15.26
N ILE A 72 8.29 5.25 14.00
CA ILE A 72 7.57 4.24 13.21
C ILE A 72 7.70 2.83 13.82
N LYS A 73 8.81 2.55 14.55
CA LYS A 73 8.98 1.29 15.30
C LYS A 73 8.30 1.29 16.67
N GLY A 74 8.05 2.46 17.25
CA GLY A 74 7.43 2.60 18.58
C GLY A 74 5.92 2.51 18.58
N GLU A 75 5.29 2.83 17.46
CA GLU A 75 3.84 2.70 17.23
C GLU A 75 3.51 1.40 16.48
N GLN A 76 4.12 0.26 16.86
CA GLN A 76 3.42 -0.98 16.53
C GLN A 76 2.01 -0.82 17.10
N PRO A 77 0.95 -1.16 16.32
CA PRO A 77 -0.38 -1.22 16.89
C PRO A 77 -0.24 -2.11 18.12
N THR A 78 -0.14 -1.48 19.30
CA THR A 78 -0.30 -2.22 20.54
C THR A 78 -1.51 -3.08 20.25
N GLU A 79 -1.42 -4.39 20.52
CA GLU A 79 -2.59 -5.22 20.59
C GLU A 79 -3.59 -4.41 21.40
N GLN A 80 -4.35 -3.55 20.73
CA GLN A 80 -5.56 -3.08 21.31
C GLN A 80 -6.23 -4.40 21.61
N LYS A 81 -6.35 -4.71 22.91
CA LYS A 81 -7.18 -5.79 23.41
C LYS A 81 -8.55 -5.52 22.79
N THR A 82 -8.64 -5.89 21.49
CA THR A 82 -9.92 -6.04 20.85
C THR A 82 -10.55 -7.15 21.67
N GLU A 83 -11.37 -6.73 22.63
CA GLU A 83 -12.32 -7.60 23.28
C GLU A 83 -12.80 -8.59 22.21
N ASN A 84 -13.04 -9.84 22.55
CA ASN A 84 -13.46 -10.95 21.70
C ASN A 84 -14.58 -10.58 20.71
N GLY A 85 -14.33 -9.63 19.82
CA GLY A 85 -15.28 -9.08 18.88
C GLY A 85 -15.30 -9.91 17.59
N ALA A 86 -16.49 -10.15 17.07
CA ALA A 86 -16.67 -10.75 15.75
C ALA A 86 -15.89 -9.95 14.70
N PRO A 87 -15.32 -10.61 13.65
CA PRO A 87 -14.65 -9.92 12.55
C PRO A 87 -15.56 -8.87 11.91
N LEU A 88 -14.97 -7.73 11.51
CA LEU A 88 -15.67 -6.73 10.71
C LEU A 88 -16.07 -7.31 9.34
N PHE A 89 -15.11 -7.94 8.67
CA PHE A 89 -15.34 -8.72 7.46
C PHE A 89 -14.70 -10.11 7.61
N GLU A 90 -15.37 -11.12 7.08
CA GLU A 90 -14.84 -12.48 6.96
C GLU A 90 -15.23 -13.08 5.62
N THR A 91 -14.35 -13.90 5.05
CA THR A 91 -14.62 -14.71 3.86
C THR A 91 -14.48 -16.17 4.22
N LYS A 92 -15.30 -17.02 3.60
CA LYS A 92 -15.23 -18.48 3.75
C LYS A 92 -15.21 -19.11 2.36
N ASP A 93 -14.17 -19.90 2.09
CA ASP A 93 -13.96 -20.61 0.82
C ASP A 93 -14.04 -19.67 -0.41
N LEU A 94 -13.66 -18.38 -0.26
CA LEU A 94 -13.76 -17.39 -1.33
C LEU A 94 -12.79 -17.73 -2.45
N CYS A 95 -13.30 -17.76 -3.69
CA CYS A 95 -12.48 -17.98 -4.89
C CYS A 95 -13.03 -17.19 -6.08
N SER A 96 -12.17 -16.91 -7.06
CA SER A 96 -12.50 -16.12 -8.25
C SER A 96 -12.01 -16.78 -9.53
N ASP A 97 -12.53 -16.33 -10.66
CA ASP A 97 -12.11 -16.75 -12.01
C ASP A 97 -10.67 -16.32 -12.36
N ALA A 98 -10.06 -15.43 -11.56
CA ALA A 98 -8.64 -15.11 -11.64
C ALA A 98 -7.71 -16.28 -11.18
N GLY A 99 -8.28 -17.42 -10.77
CA GLY A 99 -7.56 -18.63 -10.44
C GLY A 99 -7.04 -18.73 -8.99
N ILE A 100 -7.54 -17.89 -8.09
CA ILE A 100 -7.30 -18.01 -6.66
C ILE A 100 -7.99 -19.26 -6.14
N LYS A 101 -7.25 -20.07 -5.38
CA LYS A 101 -7.82 -21.23 -4.67
C LYS A 101 -8.72 -20.75 -3.55
N PRO A 102 -9.74 -21.56 -3.16
CA PRO A 102 -10.60 -21.22 -2.03
C PRO A 102 -9.80 -20.81 -0.80
N PHE A 103 -10.11 -19.66 -0.21
CA PHE A 103 -9.42 -19.15 0.96
C PHE A 103 -10.39 -18.56 1.99
N ASP A 104 -10.00 -18.69 3.23
CA ASP A 104 -10.62 -18.05 4.37
C ASP A 104 -9.80 -16.80 4.73
N PHE A 105 -10.48 -15.73 5.11
CA PHE A 105 -9.85 -14.49 5.52
C PHE A 105 -10.77 -13.75 6.47
N TYR A 106 -10.20 -13.02 7.39
CA TYR A 106 -10.96 -12.10 8.23
C TYR A 106 -10.16 -10.82 8.50
N ILE A 107 -10.84 -9.77 8.88
CA ILE A 107 -10.26 -8.54 9.40
C ILE A 107 -11.10 -8.01 10.57
N LYS A 108 -10.42 -7.64 11.65
CA LYS A 108 -11.03 -7.01 12.82
C LYS A 108 -11.08 -5.49 12.65
N LYS A 109 -11.97 -4.83 13.39
CA LYS A 109 -12.06 -3.37 13.40
C LYS A 109 -10.76 -2.74 13.91
N GLY A 110 -10.22 -1.76 13.18
CA GLY A 110 -8.97 -1.09 13.51
C GLY A 110 -7.71 -1.93 13.34
N GLU A 111 -7.81 -3.12 12.73
CA GLU A 111 -6.67 -3.97 12.42
C GLU A 111 -5.96 -3.50 11.14
N VAL A 112 -4.62 -3.54 11.14
CA VAL A 112 -3.83 -3.50 9.91
C VAL A 112 -3.30 -4.90 9.66
N ASN A 113 -3.81 -5.57 8.64
CA ASN A 113 -3.26 -6.83 8.18
C ASN A 113 -2.65 -6.70 6.78
N GLY A 114 -2.00 -7.75 6.29
CA GLY A 114 -1.44 -7.76 4.94
C GLY A 114 -1.39 -9.13 4.32
N PHE A 115 -1.30 -9.14 2.98
CA PHE A 115 -0.98 -10.34 2.22
C PHE A 115 0.48 -10.26 1.76
N THR A 116 1.27 -11.29 2.08
CA THR A 116 2.67 -11.40 1.67
C THR A 116 2.90 -12.68 0.86
N GLY A 117 3.98 -12.72 0.10
CA GLY A 117 4.32 -13.85 -0.76
C GLY A 117 5.16 -13.41 -1.95
N LEU A 118 5.65 -14.36 -2.74
CA LEU A 118 6.40 -14.06 -3.95
C LEU A 118 5.55 -13.38 -5.01
N LEU A 119 6.19 -12.76 -6.00
CA LEU A 119 5.51 -12.19 -7.16
C LEU A 119 4.67 -13.27 -7.86
N GLY A 120 3.41 -12.96 -8.15
CA GLY A 120 2.47 -13.91 -8.76
C GLY A 120 1.86 -14.92 -7.78
N SER A 121 2.09 -14.77 -6.47
CA SER A 121 1.53 -15.67 -5.44
C SER A 121 0.02 -15.56 -5.26
N GLY A 122 -0.63 -14.52 -5.82
CA GLY A 122 -2.07 -14.36 -5.75
C GLY A 122 -2.57 -13.29 -4.77
N ARG A 123 -1.68 -12.45 -4.21
CA ARG A 123 -2.02 -11.41 -3.22
C ARG A 123 -3.08 -10.44 -3.75
N SER A 124 -2.80 -9.83 -4.89
CA SER A 124 -3.71 -8.84 -5.52
C SER A 124 -5.03 -9.49 -5.95
N GLU A 125 -4.99 -10.71 -6.46
CA GLU A 125 -6.20 -11.44 -6.87
C GLU A 125 -7.11 -11.77 -5.67
N CYS A 126 -6.55 -12.08 -4.47
CA CYS A 126 -7.35 -12.26 -3.26
C CYS A 126 -8.14 -11.00 -2.90
N VAL A 127 -7.47 -9.85 -2.85
CA VAL A 127 -8.14 -8.59 -2.47
C VAL A 127 -9.08 -8.07 -3.56
N ARG A 128 -8.78 -8.34 -4.83
CA ARG A 128 -9.70 -8.06 -5.95
C ARG A 128 -10.97 -8.89 -5.85
N ALA A 129 -10.88 -10.15 -5.44
CA ALA A 129 -12.05 -11.00 -5.17
C ALA A 129 -12.87 -10.46 -3.99
N ILE A 130 -12.24 -10.02 -2.89
CA ILE A 130 -12.92 -9.40 -1.74
C ILE A 130 -13.65 -8.12 -2.16
N PHE A 131 -13.03 -7.29 -3.04
CA PHE A 131 -13.63 -6.06 -3.54
C PHE A 131 -14.65 -6.26 -4.67
N GLY A 132 -14.75 -7.49 -5.20
CA GLY A 132 -15.62 -7.79 -6.34
C GLY A 132 -15.11 -7.19 -7.67
N ALA A 133 -13.81 -6.92 -7.78
CA ALA A 133 -13.14 -6.50 -9.03
C ALA A 133 -12.91 -7.70 -9.96
N ASP A 134 -12.65 -8.88 -9.38
CA ASP A 134 -12.66 -10.16 -10.09
C ASP A 134 -13.97 -10.90 -9.81
N ARG A 135 -14.45 -11.68 -10.79
CA ARG A 135 -15.68 -12.43 -10.65
C ARG A 135 -15.53 -13.55 -9.64
N VAL A 136 -16.27 -13.45 -8.55
CA VAL A 136 -16.35 -14.49 -7.52
C VAL A 136 -17.10 -15.71 -8.08
N ILE A 137 -16.51 -16.89 -8.00
CA ILE A 137 -17.08 -18.15 -8.49
C ILE A 137 -17.46 -19.12 -7.35
N GLY A 138 -17.08 -18.81 -6.11
CA GLY A 138 -17.44 -19.61 -4.94
C GLY A 138 -17.11 -18.91 -3.62
N GLY A 139 -17.64 -19.44 -2.54
CA GLY A 139 -17.46 -18.93 -1.19
C GLY A 139 -18.48 -17.88 -0.77
N THR A 140 -18.28 -17.34 0.42
CA THR A 140 -19.18 -16.35 1.04
C THR A 140 -18.40 -15.24 1.67
N VAL A 141 -19.01 -14.04 1.73
CA VAL A 141 -18.49 -12.87 2.45
C VAL A 141 -19.49 -12.48 3.51
N LYS A 142 -19.02 -12.18 4.73
CA LYS A 142 -19.85 -11.65 5.80
C LYS A 142 -19.28 -10.32 6.29
N LYS A 143 -20.18 -9.41 6.67
CA LYS A 143 -19.88 -8.18 7.40
C LYS A 143 -20.59 -8.21 8.75
N ASN A 144 -19.84 -8.03 9.85
CA ASN A 144 -20.39 -8.11 11.21
C ASN A 144 -21.23 -9.39 11.43
N GLY A 145 -20.73 -10.55 10.98
CA GLY A 145 -21.40 -11.84 11.06
C GLY A 145 -22.59 -12.05 10.11
N LYS A 146 -23.03 -11.03 9.36
CA LYS A 146 -24.14 -11.13 8.41
C LYS A 146 -23.61 -11.32 6.99
N GLN A 147 -24.14 -12.31 6.27
CA GLN A 147 -23.77 -12.56 4.90
C GLN A 147 -24.13 -11.35 4.01
N VAL A 148 -23.17 -10.93 3.19
CA VAL A 148 -23.33 -9.88 2.19
C VAL A 148 -22.95 -10.42 0.82
N LYS A 149 -23.58 -9.89 -0.21
CA LYS A 149 -23.31 -10.30 -1.58
C LYS A 149 -22.49 -9.21 -2.28
N ILE A 150 -21.25 -9.55 -2.65
CA ILE A 150 -20.35 -8.66 -3.40
C ILE A 150 -20.08 -9.32 -4.75
N ASN A 151 -20.74 -8.82 -5.80
CA ASN A 151 -20.56 -9.32 -7.17
C ASN A 151 -19.79 -8.33 -8.06
N LYS A 152 -19.68 -7.07 -7.62
CA LYS A 152 -19.05 -5.98 -8.35
C LYS A 152 -18.55 -4.92 -7.37
N PRO A 153 -17.58 -4.07 -7.78
CA PRO A 153 -17.00 -3.04 -6.92
C PRO A 153 -18.03 -2.14 -6.21
N LEU A 154 -19.13 -1.78 -6.88
CA LEU A 154 -20.19 -0.95 -6.27
C LEU A 154 -20.82 -1.62 -5.03
N ASP A 155 -20.93 -2.95 -5.02
CA ASP A 155 -21.49 -3.69 -3.87
C ASP A 155 -20.51 -3.61 -2.68
N ALA A 156 -19.20 -3.75 -2.94
CA ALA A 156 -18.15 -3.58 -1.93
C ALA A 156 -18.13 -2.14 -1.39
N MET A 157 -18.21 -1.14 -2.25
CA MET A 157 -18.29 0.27 -1.85
C MET A 157 -19.48 0.54 -0.93
N ARG A 158 -20.66 -0.01 -1.26
CA ARG A 158 -21.87 0.10 -0.42
C ARG A 158 -21.74 -0.64 0.91
N CYS A 159 -20.88 -1.67 0.96
CA CYS A 159 -20.52 -2.34 2.21
C CYS A 159 -19.44 -1.58 3.01
N GLY A 160 -18.97 -0.41 2.54
CA GLY A 160 -17.95 0.38 3.22
C GLY A 160 -16.53 -0.09 2.96
N ILE A 161 -16.26 -0.72 1.80
CA ILE A 161 -14.91 -1.12 1.38
C ILE A 161 -14.38 -0.14 0.35
N GLY A 162 -13.16 0.38 0.58
CA GLY A 162 -12.38 1.13 -0.40
C GLY A 162 -11.23 0.27 -0.95
N TYR A 163 -10.80 0.50 -2.19
CA TYR A 163 -9.72 -0.27 -2.83
C TYR A 163 -8.79 0.59 -3.67
N LEU A 164 -7.52 0.62 -3.29
CA LEU A 164 -6.44 1.23 -4.06
C LEU A 164 -5.70 0.13 -4.82
N PRO A 165 -5.72 0.14 -6.17
CA PRO A 165 -5.15 -0.94 -6.99
C PRO A 165 -3.64 -0.84 -7.15
N GLU A 166 -2.98 -1.99 -7.47
CA GLU A 166 -1.56 -2.09 -7.73
C GLU A 166 -1.09 -1.21 -8.90
N ASP A 167 -1.79 -1.26 -10.02
CA ASP A 167 -1.48 -0.42 -11.19
C ASP A 167 -2.23 0.91 -11.11
N ARG A 168 -1.60 1.89 -10.45
CA ARG A 168 -2.13 3.24 -10.30
C ARG A 168 -2.52 3.88 -11.63
N LYS A 169 -1.70 3.71 -12.68
CA LYS A 169 -1.88 4.40 -13.96
C LYS A 169 -3.03 3.82 -14.77
N ARG A 170 -3.19 2.50 -14.74
CA ARG A 170 -4.22 1.80 -15.49
C ARG A 170 -5.56 1.77 -14.77
N ASP A 171 -5.55 1.45 -13.49
CA ASP A 171 -6.74 1.12 -12.71
C ASP A 171 -7.05 2.14 -11.61
N GLY A 172 -6.08 2.99 -11.26
CA GLY A 172 -6.18 3.92 -10.14
C GLY A 172 -6.67 5.31 -10.52
N ILE A 173 -6.06 5.96 -11.50
CA ILE A 173 -6.36 7.34 -11.89
C ILE A 173 -7.12 7.42 -13.21
N VAL A 174 -7.96 8.46 -13.36
CA VAL A 174 -8.45 8.89 -14.67
C VAL A 174 -7.58 10.08 -15.10
N GLY A 175 -6.54 9.80 -15.91
CA GLY A 175 -5.42 10.69 -16.15
C GLY A 175 -5.78 12.08 -16.69
N ASP A 176 -6.80 12.18 -17.53
CA ASP A 176 -7.23 13.43 -18.16
C ASP A 176 -8.18 14.26 -17.26
N LEU A 177 -8.74 13.65 -16.22
CA LEU A 177 -9.53 14.36 -15.23
C LEU A 177 -8.64 15.13 -14.24
N SER A 178 -9.20 16.20 -13.69
CA SER A 178 -8.56 17.03 -12.67
C SER A 178 -8.37 16.26 -11.35
N VAL A 179 -7.53 16.81 -10.47
CA VAL A 179 -7.37 16.33 -9.08
C VAL A 179 -8.73 16.28 -8.37
N ARG A 180 -9.53 17.37 -8.47
CA ARG A 180 -10.88 17.42 -7.89
C ARG A 180 -11.77 16.29 -8.40
N GLU A 181 -11.86 16.12 -9.70
CA GLU A 181 -12.72 15.08 -10.31
C GLU A 181 -12.28 13.68 -9.88
N ASN A 182 -10.98 13.43 -9.80
CA ASN A 182 -10.45 12.17 -9.30
C ASN A 182 -10.78 11.94 -7.82
N ILE A 183 -10.76 12.98 -6.97
CA ILE A 183 -11.10 12.88 -5.55
C ILE A 183 -12.57 12.51 -5.36
N ILE A 184 -13.50 13.19 -6.05
CA ILE A 184 -14.93 13.01 -5.83
C ILE A 184 -15.51 11.75 -6.51
N LEU A 185 -14.74 11.10 -7.38
CA LEU A 185 -15.24 10.05 -8.29
C LEU A 185 -15.99 8.92 -7.56
N ALA A 186 -15.39 8.36 -6.49
CA ALA A 186 -16.01 7.26 -5.75
C ALA A 186 -17.30 7.70 -5.03
N LEU A 187 -17.29 8.88 -4.42
CA LEU A 187 -18.48 9.44 -3.77
C LEU A 187 -19.60 9.70 -4.78
N GLN A 188 -19.26 10.22 -5.99
CA GLN A 188 -20.24 10.42 -7.05
C GLN A 188 -20.88 9.10 -7.51
N VAL A 189 -20.08 8.03 -7.61
CA VAL A 189 -20.58 6.68 -7.94
C VAL A 189 -21.53 6.16 -6.86
N LEU A 190 -21.21 6.36 -5.58
CA LEU A 190 -22.09 5.96 -4.46
C LEU A 190 -23.40 6.73 -4.43
N ARG A 191 -23.37 8.05 -4.70
CA ARG A 191 -24.59 8.89 -4.78
C ARG A 191 -25.48 8.52 -5.98
N GLY A 192 -24.85 8.02 -7.04
CA GLY A 192 -25.52 7.63 -8.28
C GLY A 192 -25.75 8.80 -9.24
N PHE A 193 -26.22 8.46 -10.43
CA PHE A 193 -26.37 9.39 -11.56
C PHE A 193 -27.33 10.56 -11.28
N PHE A 194 -28.41 10.32 -10.56
CA PHE A 194 -29.44 11.32 -10.31
C PHE A 194 -29.13 12.31 -9.17
N HIS A 195 -28.00 12.12 -8.48
CA HIS A 195 -27.56 12.97 -7.36
C HIS A 195 -26.15 13.51 -7.59
N PRO A 196 -25.95 14.37 -8.62
CA PRO A 196 -24.63 14.89 -8.93
C PRO A 196 -24.10 15.77 -7.79
N ILE A 197 -22.80 15.66 -7.53
CA ILE A 197 -22.11 16.54 -6.61
C ILE A 197 -21.99 17.92 -7.27
N SER A 198 -22.46 18.96 -6.62
CA SER A 198 -22.35 20.33 -7.13
C SER A 198 -20.88 20.76 -7.22
N LYS A 199 -20.58 21.71 -8.13
CA LYS A 199 -19.20 22.22 -8.28
C LYS A 199 -18.67 22.84 -6.97
N ALA A 200 -19.52 23.54 -6.24
CA ALA A 200 -19.14 24.14 -4.94
C ALA A 200 -18.78 23.08 -3.90
N GLU A 201 -19.59 22.02 -3.80
CA GLU A 201 -19.35 20.88 -2.91
C GLU A 201 -18.09 20.11 -3.32
N ALA A 202 -17.90 19.86 -4.61
CA ALA A 202 -16.71 19.21 -5.15
C ALA A 202 -15.42 19.99 -4.85
N ASN A 203 -15.45 21.32 -4.98
CA ASN A 203 -14.32 22.17 -4.62
C ASN A 203 -14.02 22.06 -3.12
N LYS A 204 -15.04 22.15 -2.27
CA LYS A 204 -14.87 22.03 -0.81
C LYS A 204 -14.18 20.70 -0.44
N PHE A 205 -14.64 19.57 -0.99
CA PHE A 205 -14.03 18.26 -0.76
C PHE A 205 -12.58 18.22 -1.28
N ALA A 206 -12.33 18.74 -2.47
CA ALA A 206 -10.98 18.76 -3.04
C ALA A 206 -10.02 19.57 -2.16
N ASP A 207 -10.40 20.78 -1.75
CA ASP A 207 -9.57 21.65 -0.92
C ASP A 207 -9.28 21.03 0.43
N GLU A 208 -10.28 20.39 1.05
CA GLU A 208 -10.14 19.67 2.33
C GLU A 208 -9.13 18.53 2.23
N TYR A 209 -9.29 17.64 1.23
CA TYR A 209 -8.41 16.47 1.11
C TYR A 209 -7.04 16.78 0.52
N ILE A 210 -6.91 17.82 -0.31
CA ILE A 210 -5.60 18.34 -0.75
C ILE A 210 -4.80 18.79 0.47
N LYS A 211 -5.44 19.51 1.39
CA LYS A 211 -4.81 19.98 2.63
C LYS A 211 -4.54 18.82 3.60
N LEU A 212 -5.52 17.94 3.83
CA LEU A 212 -5.43 16.83 4.78
C LEU A 212 -4.26 15.88 4.45
N LEU A 213 -4.07 15.56 3.16
CA LEU A 213 -3.04 14.63 2.70
C LEU A 213 -1.78 15.32 2.18
N ASP A 214 -1.69 16.64 2.32
CA ASP A 214 -0.57 17.44 1.79
C ASP A 214 -0.27 17.09 0.32
N ILE A 215 -1.29 17.17 -0.55
CA ILE A 215 -1.15 16.90 -1.97
C ILE A 215 -0.51 18.10 -2.66
N LYS A 216 0.66 17.92 -3.23
CA LYS A 216 1.36 19.00 -3.96
C LYS A 216 0.79 19.12 -5.37
N THR A 217 -0.02 20.14 -5.57
CA THR A 217 -0.65 20.49 -6.84
C THR A 217 -0.73 22.00 -7.00
N ALA A 218 -0.70 22.50 -8.25
CA ALA A 218 -0.89 23.93 -8.52
C ALA A 218 -2.33 24.37 -8.22
N SER A 219 -3.32 23.50 -8.47
CA SER A 219 -4.74 23.73 -8.17
C SER A 219 -5.50 22.42 -8.19
N ALA A 220 -6.75 22.43 -7.68
CA ALA A 220 -7.65 21.29 -7.79
C ALA A 220 -8.07 20.98 -9.25
N GLU A 221 -7.92 21.93 -10.17
CA GLU A 221 -8.19 21.76 -11.61
C GLU A 221 -7.02 21.13 -12.38
N THR A 222 -5.85 20.98 -11.77
CA THR A 222 -4.69 20.37 -12.42
C THR A 222 -4.99 18.95 -12.86
N PRO A 223 -4.72 18.54 -14.13
CA PRO A 223 -4.88 17.18 -14.57
C PRO A 223 -4.00 16.23 -13.74
N ILE A 224 -4.58 15.14 -13.22
CA ILE A 224 -3.86 14.25 -12.28
C ILE A 224 -2.62 13.61 -12.91
N LYS A 225 -2.61 13.39 -14.22
CA LYS A 225 -1.45 12.82 -14.94
C LYS A 225 -0.18 13.67 -14.85
N SER A 226 -0.30 14.98 -14.56
CA SER A 226 0.84 15.89 -14.42
C SER A 226 1.48 15.85 -13.03
N LEU A 227 0.85 15.23 -12.04
CA LEU A 227 1.39 15.10 -10.70
C LEU A 227 2.47 14.02 -10.62
N SER A 228 3.37 14.17 -9.62
CA SER A 228 4.30 13.08 -9.26
C SER A 228 3.54 11.82 -8.80
N GLY A 229 4.20 10.67 -8.88
CA GLY A 229 3.60 9.40 -8.49
C GLY A 229 3.06 9.38 -7.06
N GLY A 230 3.77 9.99 -6.13
CA GLY A 230 3.35 10.10 -4.73
C GLY A 230 2.09 10.96 -4.56
N ASN A 231 2.00 12.09 -5.28
CA ASN A 231 0.80 12.93 -5.22
C ASN A 231 -0.40 12.27 -5.92
N GLN A 232 -0.19 11.54 -7.01
CA GLN A 232 -1.25 10.72 -7.62
C GLN A 232 -1.79 9.68 -6.61
N GLN A 233 -0.91 9.04 -5.85
CA GLN A 233 -1.27 8.07 -4.83
C GLN A 233 -2.10 8.70 -3.71
N LYS A 234 -1.69 9.88 -3.23
CA LYS A 234 -2.44 10.65 -2.25
C LYS A 234 -3.83 11.06 -2.75
N VAL A 235 -3.98 11.39 -4.04
CA VAL A 235 -5.31 11.67 -4.66
C VAL A 235 -6.20 10.44 -4.66
N ILE A 236 -5.67 9.25 -4.97
CA ILE A 236 -6.46 8.01 -4.91
C ILE A 236 -6.87 7.69 -3.46
N LEU A 237 -5.97 7.90 -2.49
CA LEU A 237 -6.31 7.77 -1.07
C LEU A 237 -7.42 8.75 -0.67
N ALA A 238 -7.33 10.03 -1.08
CA ALA A 238 -8.35 11.03 -0.85
C ALA A 238 -9.73 10.58 -1.39
N ARG A 239 -9.75 10.02 -2.61
CA ARG A 239 -10.97 9.48 -3.23
C ARG A 239 -11.68 8.47 -2.34
N TRP A 240 -10.93 7.54 -1.77
CA TRP A 240 -11.50 6.50 -0.92
C TRP A 240 -11.86 7.02 0.45
N LEU A 241 -11.00 7.82 1.09
CA LEU A 241 -11.28 8.39 2.40
C LEU A 241 -12.51 9.29 2.39
N LEU A 242 -12.79 9.99 1.29
CA LEU A 242 -14.00 10.79 1.11
C LEU A 242 -15.30 9.95 1.17
N THR A 243 -15.24 8.66 0.93
CA THR A 243 -16.39 7.76 1.06
C THR A 243 -16.59 7.23 2.49
N HIS A 244 -15.73 7.61 3.44
CA HIS A 244 -15.73 7.14 4.82
C HIS A 244 -15.79 5.61 4.94
N PRO A 245 -14.84 4.85 4.35
CA PRO A 245 -14.87 3.40 4.37
C PRO A 245 -14.59 2.88 5.80
N GLU A 246 -15.20 1.75 6.14
CA GLU A 246 -14.87 1.01 7.37
C GLU A 246 -13.66 0.10 7.15
N TYR A 247 -13.42 -0.30 5.90
CA TYR A 247 -12.34 -1.16 5.48
C TYR A 247 -11.67 -0.62 4.21
N LEU A 248 -10.35 -0.43 4.26
CA LEU A 248 -9.56 0.09 3.16
C LEU A 248 -8.51 -0.96 2.73
N ILE A 249 -8.54 -1.33 1.46
CA ILE A 249 -7.57 -2.24 0.85
C ILE A 249 -6.57 -1.40 0.06
N LEU A 250 -5.29 -1.57 0.36
CA LEU A 250 -4.18 -0.86 -0.28
C LEU A 250 -3.24 -1.88 -0.93
N ASP A 251 -3.32 -2.01 -2.24
CA ASP A 251 -2.52 -2.93 -3.03
C ASP A 251 -1.30 -2.22 -3.62
N GLU A 252 -0.11 -2.50 -3.09
CA GLU A 252 1.16 -1.85 -3.43
C GLU A 252 1.11 -0.29 -3.38
N PRO A 253 0.59 0.32 -2.30
CA PRO A 253 0.36 1.76 -2.24
C PRO A 253 1.66 2.59 -2.30
N THR A 254 2.79 1.97 -2.02
CA THR A 254 4.11 2.59 -1.97
C THR A 254 4.97 2.31 -3.21
N ARG A 255 4.43 1.59 -4.20
CA ARG A 255 5.16 1.20 -5.40
C ARG A 255 5.44 2.39 -6.32
N GLY A 256 6.73 2.59 -6.64
CA GLY A 256 7.15 3.60 -7.61
C GLY A 256 6.94 5.05 -7.15
N ILE A 257 7.00 5.27 -5.85
CA ILE A 257 7.00 6.60 -5.23
C ILE A 257 8.27 6.80 -4.41
N ASP A 258 8.58 8.05 -4.07
CA ASP A 258 9.75 8.39 -3.29
C ASP A 258 9.65 7.93 -1.83
N VAL A 259 10.81 7.83 -1.15
CA VAL A 259 10.91 7.29 0.22
C VAL A 259 10.12 8.16 1.22
N GLY A 260 10.08 9.49 1.03
CA GLY A 260 9.34 10.38 1.92
C GLY A 260 7.86 10.11 1.88
N THR A 261 7.30 10.04 0.67
CA THR A 261 5.88 9.72 0.47
C THR A 261 5.53 8.31 0.96
N LYS A 262 6.44 7.31 0.84
CA LYS A 262 6.25 5.98 1.42
C LYS A 262 6.01 6.02 2.92
N VAL A 263 6.88 6.76 3.63
CA VAL A 263 6.77 6.95 5.08
C VAL A 263 5.47 7.66 5.46
N ASP A 264 5.10 8.72 4.73
CA ASP A 264 3.85 9.44 4.95
C ASP A 264 2.63 8.52 4.83
N ILE A 265 2.59 7.64 3.80
CA ILE A 265 1.51 6.68 3.60
C ILE A 265 1.46 5.65 4.73
N GLN A 266 2.61 5.11 5.17
CA GLN A 266 2.66 4.17 6.30
C GLN A 266 2.15 4.81 7.60
N LYS A 267 2.58 6.03 7.91
CA LYS A 267 2.07 6.80 9.06
C LYS A 267 0.57 7.05 8.97
N LEU A 268 0.08 7.42 7.78
CA LEU A 268 -1.35 7.59 7.55
C LEU A 268 -2.13 6.31 7.80
N VAL A 269 -1.66 5.16 7.31
CA VAL A 269 -2.31 3.85 7.54
C VAL A 269 -2.42 3.54 9.02
N LEU A 270 -1.33 3.70 9.79
CA LEU A 270 -1.32 3.46 11.24
C LEU A 270 -2.27 4.42 11.98
N LYS A 271 -2.30 5.70 11.58
CA LYS A 271 -3.23 6.68 12.13
C LYS A 271 -4.68 6.30 11.86
N LEU A 272 -5.04 5.97 10.62
CA LEU A 272 -6.41 5.55 10.26
C LEU A 272 -6.85 4.31 11.05
N ALA A 273 -5.93 3.35 11.24
CA ALA A 273 -6.20 2.16 12.05
C ALA A 273 -6.45 2.50 13.52
N SER A 274 -5.66 3.41 14.11
CA SER A 274 -5.86 3.88 15.48
C SER A 274 -7.18 4.62 15.67
N GLU A 275 -7.71 5.23 14.61
CA GLU A 275 -9.03 5.86 14.55
C GLU A 275 -10.18 4.86 14.29
N GLY A 276 -9.85 3.56 14.16
CA GLY A 276 -10.82 2.46 14.04
C GLY A 276 -11.13 1.99 12.62
N MET A 277 -10.43 2.50 11.61
CA MET A 277 -10.52 1.98 10.23
C MET A 277 -9.72 0.68 10.11
N SER A 278 -10.29 -0.33 9.48
CA SER A 278 -9.56 -1.57 9.18
C SER A 278 -8.80 -1.42 7.87
N VAL A 279 -7.56 -1.90 7.80
CA VAL A 279 -6.72 -1.74 6.60
C VAL A 279 -6.06 -3.06 6.22
N THR A 280 -6.18 -3.46 4.95
CA THR A 280 -5.28 -4.46 4.35
C THR A 280 -4.21 -3.73 3.56
N PHE A 281 -2.96 -3.92 3.96
CA PHE A 281 -1.79 -3.30 3.35
C PHE A 281 -0.94 -4.37 2.65
N ILE A 282 -0.79 -4.28 1.34
CA ILE A 282 0.02 -5.20 0.55
C ILE A 282 1.24 -4.45 0.03
N SER A 283 2.43 -4.99 0.28
CA SER A 283 3.68 -4.46 -0.29
C SER A 283 4.60 -5.60 -0.70
N SER A 284 5.35 -5.37 -1.78
CA SER A 284 6.46 -6.24 -2.19
C SER A 284 7.71 -6.06 -1.30
N GLU A 285 7.74 -5.02 -0.48
CA GLU A 285 8.82 -4.73 0.47
C GLU A 285 8.45 -5.29 1.85
N THR A 286 9.09 -6.40 2.24
CA THR A 286 8.81 -7.08 3.52
C THR A 286 8.97 -6.16 4.73
N ASP A 287 9.94 -5.25 4.70
CA ASP A 287 10.18 -4.29 5.77
C ASP A 287 9.01 -3.31 5.98
N GLU A 288 8.29 -2.94 4.90
CA GLU A 288 7.08 -2.12 5.00
C GLU A 288 5.97 -2.90 5.69
N MET A 289 5.79 -4.17 5.30
CA MET A 289 4.78 -5.06 5.90
C MET A 289 5.02 -5.27 7.40
N LEU A 290 6.28 -5.54 7.79
CA LEU A 290 6.66 -5.75 9.19
C LEU A 290 6.51 -4.51 10.07
N ARG A 291 6.59 -3.30 9.50
CA ARG A 291 6.38 -2.05 10.23
C ARG A 291 4.90 -1.67 10.36
N THR A 292 4.08 -2.08 9.39
CA THR A 292 2.71 -1.55 9.26
C THR A 292 1.65 -2.55 9.71
N CYS A 293 1.88 -3.85 9.50
CA CYS A 293 0.87 -4.88 9.75
C CYS A 293 1.06 -5.55 11.11
N SER A 294 -0.04 -5.83 11.80
CA SER A 294 -0.09 -6.65 13.01
C SER A 294 -0.26 -8.14 12.73
N ARG A 295 -0.71 -8.49 11.51
CA ARG A 295 -0.92 -9.86 11.04
C ARG A 295 -0.68 -9.96 9.54
N LEU A 296 -0.04 -11.04 9.09
CA LEU A 296 0.24 -11.32 7.68
C LEU A 296 -0.35 -12.66 7.25
N VAL A 297 -1.08 -12.64 6.15
CA VAL A 297 -1.50 -13.84 5.42
C VAL A 297 -0.44 -14.17 4.38
N VAL A 298 0.14 -15.36 4.46
CA VAL A 298 1.23 -15.79 3.57
C VAL A 298 0.66 -16.55 2.39
N MET A 299 1.01 -16.09 1.19
CA MET A 299 0.54 -16.65 -0.08
C MET A 299 1.65 -17.37 -0.85
N ARG A 300 1.33 -18.53 -1.42
CA ARG A 300 2.17 -19.24 -2.38
C ARG A 300 1.28 -19.97 -3.40
N ASP A 301 1.63 -19.89 -4.68
CA ASP A 301 0.95 -20.60 -5.78
C ASP A 301 -0.59 -20.38 -5.76
N ARG A 302 -1.01 -19.13 -5.52
CA ARG A 302 -2.42 -18.70 -5.44
C ARG A 302 -3.22 -19.37 -4.31
N LYS A 303 -2.53 -19.78 -3.24
CA LYS A 303 -3.11 -20.41 -2.06
C LYS A 303 -2.57 -19.75 -0.80
N VAL A 304 -3.40 -19.58 0.21
CA VAL A 304 -2.98 -19.25 1.57
C VAL A 304 -2.23 -20.46 2.15
N VAL A 305 -1.00 -20.25 2.61
CA VAL A 305 -0.14 -21.29 3.19
C VAL A 305 0.17 -21.09 4.66
N GLY A 306 -0.26 -19.97 5.24
CA GLY A 306 -0.13 -19.70 6.66
C GLY A 306 -0.52 -18.28 7.04
N GLU A 307 -0.63 -18.03 8.33
CA GLU A 307 -0.79 -16.71 8.93
C GLU A 307 0.31 -16.49 9.96
N LEU A 308 0.81 -15.26 10.07
CA LEU A 308 1.84 -14.86 11.02
C LEU A 308 1.38 -13.63 11.80
N SER A 309 1.60 -13.61 13.11
CA SER A 309 1.26 -12.48 13.99
C SER A 309 2.20 -12.44 15.20
N GLY A 310 2.21 -11.32 15.93
CA GLY A 310 3.02 -11.17 17.13
C GLY A 310 4.50 -11.45 16.90
N GLU A 311 5.10 -12.31 17.71
CA GLU A 311 6.53 -12.66 17.66
C GLU A 311 6.93 -13.39 16.36
N ASP A 312 5.99 -14.00 15.64
CA ASP A 312 6.22 -14.66 14.35
C ASP A 312 6.36 -13.66 13.17
N LEU A 313 6.08 -12.37 13.38
CA LEU A 313 6.23 -11.34 12.35
C LEU A 313 7.71 -11.00 12.12
N THR A 314 8.44 -11.94 11.53
CA THR A 314 9.85 -11.77 11.18
C THR A 314 10.11 -12.13 9.72
N GLN A 315 11.12 -11.50 9.12
CA GLN A 315 11.50 -11.79 7.73
C GLN A 315 11.85 -13.27 7.54
N THR A 316 12.55 -13.87 8.51
CA THR A 316 12.93 -15.28 8.48
C THR A 316 11.70 -16.19 8.47
N LYS A 317 10.71 -15.89 9.31
CA LYS A 317 9.49 -16.71 9.40
C LYS A 317 8.63 -16.58 8.14
N ILE A 318 8.49 -15.37 7.58
CA ILE A 318 7.83 -15.15 6.29
C ILE A 318 8.48 -16.01 5.20
N MET A 319 9.81 -15.93 5.08
CA MET A 319 10.54 -16.69 4.04
C MET A 319 10.44 -18.20 4.24
N SER A 320 10.53 -18.69 5.49
CA SER A 320 10.37 -20.13 5.77
C SER A 320 8.96 -20.62 5.45
N THR A 321 7.92 -19.85 5.76
CA THR A 321 6.53 -20.19 5.45
C THR A 321 6.29 -20.21 3.94
N ILE A 322 6.83 -19.25 3.20
CA ILE A 322 6.78 -19.23 1.72
C ILE A 322 7.50 -20.44 1.14
N ALA A 323 8.66 -20.83 1.70
CA ALA A 323 9.45 -21.97 1.21
C ALA A 323 8.78 -23.34 1.50
N GLY A 324 7.79 -23.39 2.36
CA GLY A 324 7.10 -24.65 2.75
C GLY A 324 7.76 -25.34 3.96
N GLY A 325 8.52 -24.58 4.77
CA GLY A 325 8.95 -25.03 6.09
C GLY A 325 7.72 -25.26 6.97
N GLU A 326 7.59 -26.47 7.50
CA GLU A 326 6.47 -26.93 8.31
C GLU A 326 6.22 -25.97 9.49
N SER A 327 5.04 -25.36 9.53
CA SER A 327 4.44 -25.02 10.80
C SER A 327 4.00 -26.34 11.44
N LYS A 328 4.85 -26.89 12.32
CA LYS A 328 4.39 -27.89 13.28
C LYS A 328 3.40 -27.18 14.20
N HIS A 329 2.12 -27.33 13.92
CA HIS A 329 1.09 -27.28 14.93
C HIS A 329 1.00 -28.69 15.55
N GLU A 330 1.66 -28.88 16.67
CA GLU A 330 1.23 -29.80 17.71
C GLU A 330 0.25 -29.08 18.65
#